data_3e95962aa11faf53b77789d2a6a25f20
#
_entry.id   3e95962aa11faf53b77789d2a6a25f20
#
_cell.length_a   1.000
_cell.length_b   1.000
_cell.length_c   1.000
_cell.angle_alpha   90.00
_cell.angle_beta   90.00
_cell.angle_gamma   90.00
#
_symmetry.space_group_name_H-M   'P 1'
#
loop_
_entity.id
_entity.type
_entity.pdbx_description
1 polymer ?
#
loop_
_entity_poly.entity_id
_entity_poly.type
_entity_poly.pdbx_seq_one_letter_code
_entity_poly.pdbx_strand_id
1 'polypeptide(L)'
;MHVTSVAKSDPIRVSRGTTRRVVLAVGVAHFINDAYSSFLSPLLPRLMDRLGMSIALAAILAMTWSLAGSVIQPAAGYLADRYGRKFFVIGGPLISGVFLSLIGLAPSVAVLAAILIAGGIGSAAFHPPGAAMSGGAAEGKGSGLRMSIFAFGGLLGFAVGPLIVVALVAVVGLSGMWVAMLPAIAVCTVLVFVLPSDRPHPDAPKPPPPLEVLRALRGPLGAIFVIGALSGFLQRLFLTLSPIISFQDGVSEATGAIVLSTYMGGQAVGTLVGGVLSDRMDRRYLLAGLTALALPAHFFAFWLPAASPLMLMFAAVAGLLNLALMPPVIVLAQEILPESKGVGSGIVMGLAWAVGSVAVIGFGFLGDGIGPRPAALMSLPLLLIGTVLAFHPSLRPHRMPDHA
;
A
#
# COMPACT_ATOMS: atom_id res chain seq x y z
N MET A 1 -0.06 -11.71 49.63
CA MET A 1 0.40 -11.92 48.25
C MET A 1 1.05 -10.62 47.80
N HIS A 2 2.37 -10.56 47.74
CA HIS A 2 3.10 -9.39 47.28
C HIS A 2 3.01 -9.30 45.74
N VAL A 3 2.32 -8.25 45.24
CA VAL A 3 2.40 -7.87 43.86
C VAL A 3 3.73 -7.15 43.64
N THR A 4 4.70 -7.83 43.05
CA THR A 4 5.97 -7.24 42.62
C THR A 4 5.68 -6.23 41.53
N SER A 5 5.89 -4.95 41.81
CA SER A 5 5.82 -3.87 40.84
C SER A 5 6.88 -4.11 39.76
N VAL A 6 6.41 -4.40 38.54
CA VAL A 6 7.28 -4.41 37.36
C VAL A 6 7.80 -2.97 37.17
N ALA A 7 9.10 -2.80 37.37
CA ALA A 7 9.77 -1.53 37.17
C ALA A 7 9.51 -1.05 35.73
N LYS A 8 8.75 0.04 35.58
CA LYS A 8 8.65 0.78 34.32
C LYS A 8 10.06 1.25 33.96
N SER A 9 10.66 0.67 32.93
CA SER A 9 11.91 1.16 32.38
C SER A 9 11.72 2.61 31.94
N ASP A 10 12.56 3.51 32.44
CA ASP A 10 12.55 4.92 32.06
C ASP A 10 12.63 5.07 30.52
N PRO A 11 11.73 5.83 29.91
CA PRO A 11 11.82 6.11 28.47
C PRO A 11 13.08 6.91 28.21
N ILE A 12 13.92 6.41 27.30
CA ILE A 12 15.13 7.11 26.84
C ILE A 12 14.69 8.49 26.34
N ARG A 13 15.05 9.57 27.05
CA ARG A 13 14.84 10.95 26.58
C ARG A 13 15.69 11.22 25.36
N VAL A 14 15.17 10.87 24.17
CA VAL A 14 15.79 11.27 22.89
C VAL A 14 15.59 12.77 22.73
N SER A 15 16.64 13.52 22.41
CA SER A 15 16.54 14.97 22.21
C SER A 15 15.56 15.27 21.06
N ARG A 16 14.83 16.42 21.14
CA ARG A 16 13.87 16.83 20.09
C ARG A 16 14.53 16.90 18.69
N GLY A 17 15.81 17.28 18.62
CA GLY A 17 16.57 17.34 17.37
C GLY A 17 16.83 15.97 16.77
N THR A 18 17.19 14.98 17.59
CA THR A 18 17.40 13.59 17.16
C THR A 18 16.11 12.98 16.65
N THR A 19 14.99 13.18 17.38
CA THR A 19 13.66 12.70 16.95
C THR A 19 13.26 13.24 15.58
N ARG A 20 13.42 14.55 15.33
CA ARG A 20 13.07 15.15 14.03
C ARG A 20 13.92 14.57 12.88
N ARG A 21 15.23 14.40 13.10
CA ARG A 21 16.15 13.80 12.09
C ARG A 21 15.75 12.36 11.77
N VAL A 22 15.42 11.55 12.76
CA VAL A 22 14.98 10.16 12.55
C VAL A 22 13.68 10.10 11.75
N VAL A 23 12.67 10.91 12.11
CA VAL A 23 11.37 10.91 11.41
C VAL A 23 11.52 11.33 9.95
N LEU A 24 12.32 12.37 9.67
CA LEU A 24 12.60 12.79 8.29
C LEU A 24 13.36 11.72 7.51
N ALA A 25 14.37 11.10 8.12
CA ALA A 25 15.17 10.05 7.50
C ALA A 25 14.31 8.82 7.16
N VAL A 26 13.43 8.39 8.07
CA VAL A 26 12.50 7.28 7.82
C VAL A 26 11.43 7.68 6.80
N GLY A 27 10.98 8.94 6.76
CA GLY A 27 10.11 9.47 5.71
C GLY A 27 10.75 9.43 4.32
N VAL A 28 12.04 9.78 4.21
CA VAL A 28 12.82 9.65 2.96
C VAL A 28 12.99 8.17 2.59
N ALA A 29 13.26 7.29 3.57
CA ALA A 29 13.32 5.85 3.33
C ALA A 29 12.00 5.31 2.77
N HIS A 30 10.85 5.80 3.29
CA HIS A 30 9.53 5.43 2.81
C HIS A 30 9.28 5.94 1.39
N PHE A 31 9.65 7.20 1.11
CA PHE A 31 9.59 7.75 -0.25
C PHE A 31 10.35 6.87 -1.25
N ILE A 32 11.59 6.54 -0.94
CA ILE A 32 12.42 5.68 -1.80
C ILE A 32 11.77 4.30 -1.96
N ASN A 33 11.42 3.63 -0.87
CA ASN A 33 10.81 2.30 -0.93
C ASN A 33 9.58 2.26 -1.83
N ASP A 34 8.69 3.24 -1.70
CA ASP A 34 7.41 3.26 -2.41
C ASP A 34 7.54 3.80 -3.84
N ALA A 35 8.50 4.67 -4.12
CA ALA A 35 8.82 5.06 -5.49
C ALA A 35 9.23 3.85 -6.33
N TYR A 36 10.13 2.99 -5.84
CA TYR A 36 10.51 1.75 -6.54
C TYR A 36 9.34 0.78 -6.63
N SER A 37 8.51 0.68 -5.60
CA SER A 37 7.32 -0.17 -5.55
C SER A 37 6.32 0.13 -6.67
N SER A 38 6.33 1.33 -7.22
CA SER A 38 5.45 1.75 -8.31
C SER A 38 6.03 1.55 -9.73
N PHE A 39 7.29 1.09 -9.86
CA PHE A 39 7.99 1.00 -11.16
C PHE A 39 7.36 -0.02 -12.12
N LEU A 40 6.81 -1.11 -11.61
CA LEU A 40 6.26 -2.17 -12.46
C LEU A 40 5.12 -1.67 -13.35
N SER A 41 4.15 -0.94 -12.76
CA SER A 41 2.89 -0.59 -13.43
C SER A 41 3.07 0.18 -14.75
N PRO A 42 3.84 1.28 -14.81
CA PRO A 42 4.01 2.02 -16.06
C PRO A 42 4.83 1.24 -17.11
N LEU A 43 5.64 0.27 -16.68
CA LEU A 43 6.47 -0.55 -17.57
C LEU A 43 5.77 -1.80 -18.09
N LEU A 44 4.57 -2.13 -17.57
CA LEU A 44 3.84 -3.34 -17.97
C LEU A 44 3.68 -3.48 -19.49
N PRO A 45 3.26 -2.46 -20.25
CA PRO A 45 3.11 -2.61 -21.71
C PRO A 45 4.41 -3.02 -22.39
N ARG A 46 5.55 -2.38 -22.07
CA ARG A 46 6.86 -2.73 -22.62
C ARG A 46 7.33 -4.13 -22.22
N LEU A 47 7.06 -4.53 -20.99
CA LEU A 47 7.43 -5.86 -20.50
C LEU A 47 6.57 -6.94 -21.15
N MET A 48 5.27 -6.65 -21.37
CA MET A 48 4.36 -7.55 -22.09
C MET A 48 4.83 -7.76 -23.51
N ASP A 49 5.15 -6.70 -24.24
CA ASP A 49 5.66 -6.74 -25.60
C ASP A 49 6.97 -7.52 -25.69
N ARG A 50 7.92 -7.20 -24.81
CA ARG A 50 9.26 -7.82 -24.79
C ARG A 50 9.25 -9.31 -24.43
N LEU A 51 8.40 -9.72 -23.48
CA LEU A 51 8.37 -11.08 -22.93
C LEU A 51 7.21 -11.92 -23.49
N GLY A 52 6.41 -11.40 -24.43
CA GLY A 52 5.26 -12.09 -24.99
C GLY A 52 4.19 -12.41 -23.94
N MET A 53 3.91 -11.48 -23.01
CA MET A 53 2.98 -11.74 -21.91
C MET A 53 1.55 -11.36 -22.26
N SER A 54 0.60 -12.19 -21.81
CA SER A 54 -0.82 -11.85 -21.80
C SER A 54 -1.17 -10.88 -20.66
N ILE A 55 -2.37 -10.29 -20.72
CA ILE A 55 -2.91 -9.43 -19.64
C ILE A 55 -3.05 -10.24 -18.33
N ALA A 56 -3.49 -11.50 -18.44
CA ALA A 56 -3.56 -12.42 -17.30
C ALA A 56 -2.19 -12.61 -16.65
N LEU A 57 -1.15 -12.78 -17.44
CA LEU A 57 0.21 -12.97 -16.91
C LEU A 57 0.74 -11.68 -16.26
N ALA A 58 0.44 -10.52 -16.82
CA ALA A 58 0.74 -9.23 -16.21
C ALA A 58 0.01 -9.06 -14.86
N ALA A 59 -1.26 -9.47 -14.77
CA ALA A 59 -2.04 -9.47 -13.53
C ALA A 59 -1.46 -10.44 -12.48
N ILE A 60 -1.02 -11.64 -12.90
CA ILE A 60 -0.35 -12.62 -12.02
C ILE A 60 0.96 -12.03 -11.46
N LEU A 61 1.76 -11.36 -12.28
CA LEU A 61 3.00 -10.73 -11.82
C LEU A 61 2.73 -9.57 -10.85
N ALA A 62 1.74 -8.74 -11.15
CA ALA A 62 1.30 -7.66 -10.24
C ALA A 62 0.79 -8.22 -8.90
N MET A 63 0.04 -9.33 -8.93
CA MET A 63 -0.39 -10.05 -7.73
C MET A 63 0.80 -10.65 -6.97
N THR A 64 1.73 -11.28 -7.66
CA THR A 64 2.93 -11.89 -7.06
C THR A 64 3.72 -10.86 -6.26
N TRP A 65 3.97 -9.69 -6.85
CA TRP A 65 4.61 -8.58 -6.16
C TRP A 65 3.80 -8.12 -4.93
N SER A 66 2.48 -7.95 -5.08
CA SER A 66 1.59 -7.50 -3.99
C SER A 66 1.56 -8.50 -2.82
N LEU A 67 1.50 -9.79 -3.10
CA LEU A 67 1.54 -10.84 -2.08
C LEU A 67 2.88 -10.83 -1.32
N ALA A 68 4.00 -10.78 -2.04
CA ALA A 68 5.32 -10.71 -1.41
C ALA A 68 5.46 -9.47 -0.53
N GLY A 69 4.90 -8.32 -0.97
CA GLY A 69 4.89 -7.06 -0.23
C GLY A 69 3.93 -7.00 0.96
N SER A 70 2.96 -7.91 1.05
CA SER A 70 1.90 -7.83 2.08
C SER A 70 1.96 -8.98 3.09
N VAL A 71 2.05 -10.22 2.63
CA VAL A 71 1.93 -11.42 3.49
C VAL A 71 3.10 -11.53 4.47
N ILE A 72 4.27 -11.05 4.09
CA ILE A 72 5.50 -11.14 4.90
C ILE A 72 5.56 -10.05 6.00
N GLN A 73 4.78 -8.97 5.90
CA GLN A 73 4.86 -7.85 6.85
C GLN A 73 4.76 -8.23 8.33
N PRO A 74 3.83 -9.12 8.78
CA PRO A 74 3.77 -9.51 10.18
C PRO A 74 5.04 -10.21 10.67
N ALA A 75 5.62 -11.08 9.84
CA ALA A 75 6.88 -11.76 10.16
C ALA A 75 8.05 -10.76 10.19
N ALA A 76 8.10 -9.84 9.23
CA ALA A 76 9.11 -8.79 9.17
C ALA A 76 9.06 -7.86 10.39
N GLY A 77 7.86 -7.47 10.83
CA GLY A 77 7.66 -6.68 12.04
C GLY A 77 8.18 -7.40 13.29
N TYR A 78 7.81 -8.67 13.46
CA TYR A 78 8.30 -9.50 14.57
C TYR A 78 9.83 -9.64 14.57
N LEU A 79 10.42 -9.93 13.41
CA LEU A 79 11.87 -10.06 13.28
C LEU A 79 12.59 -8.74 13.56
N ALA A 80 12.01 -7.61 13.09
CA ALA A 80 12.56 -6.30 13.35
C ALA A 80 12.51 -5.91 14.84
N ASP A 81 11.44 -6.22 15.54
CA ASP A 81 11.37 -6.01 16.98
C ASP A 81 12.37 -6.90 17.74
N ARG A 82 12.55 -8.13 17.29
CA ARG A 82 13.47 -9.09 17.93
C ARG A 82 14.95 -8.81 17.69
N TYR A 83 15.33 -8.36 16.49
CA TYR A 83 16.74 -8.21 16.07
C TYR A 83 17.19 -6.76 15.90
N GLY A 84 16.25 -5.80 15.97
CA GLY A 84 16.50 -4.37 15.79
C GLY A 84 15.91 -3.83 14.50
N ARG A 85 15.17 -2.73 14.60
CA ARG A 85 14.42 -2.11 13.51
C ARG A 85 15.33 -1.43 12.48
N LYS A 86 16.45 -0.87 12.91
CA LYS A 86 17.41 -0.15 12.04
C LYS A 86 17.82 -0.99 10.83
N PHE A 87 18.14 -2.27 11.03
CA PHE A 87 18.55 -3.17 9.96
C PHE A 87 17.45 -3.30 8.88
N PHE A 88 16.19 -3.44 9.30
CA PHE A 88 15.05 -3.59 8.39
C PHE A 88 14.69 -2.28 7.69
N VAL A 89 14.78 -1.13 8.39
CA VAL A 89 14.51 0.20 7.82
C VAL A 89 15.52 0.59 6.75
N ILE A 90 16.76 0.09 6.83
CA ILE A 90 17.79 0.30 5.80
C ILE A 90 17.74 -0.79 4.75
N GLY A 91 17.70 -2.05 5.16
CA GLY A 91 17.76 -3.20 4.27
C GLY A 91 16.54 -3.35 3.38
N GLY A 92 15.35 -3.01 3.89
CA GLY A 92 14.10 -3.07 3.14
C GLY A 92 14.13 -2.23 1.85
N PRO A 93 14.30 -0.90 1.95
CA PRO A 93 14.39 -0.02 0.78
C PRO A 93 15.60 -0.34 -0.12
N LEU A 94 16.71 -0.80 0.45
CA LEU A 94 17.87 -1.23 -0.34
C LEU A 94 17.53 -2.43 -1.22
N ILE A 95 16.92 -3.47 -0.66
CA ILE A 95 16.50 -4.67 -1.39
C ILE A 95 15.45 -4.29 -2.45
N SER A 96 14.41 -3.53 -2.07
CA SER A 96 13.40 -3.03 -3.02
C SER A 96 14.05 -2.25 -4.15
N GLY A 97 14.89 -1.27 -3.82
CA GLY A 97 15.53 -0.39 -4.80
C GLY A 97 16.45 -1.15 -5.75
N VAL A 98 17.26 -2.09 -5.24
CA VAL A 98 18.15 -2.91 -6.08
C VAL A 98 17.33 -3.82 -6.99
N PHE A 99 16.46 -4.67 -6.43
CA PHE A 99 15.75 -5.66 -7.25
C PHE A 99 14.76 -5.01 -8.22
N LEU A 100 13.97 -4.01 -7.80
CA LEU A 100 13.01 -3.37 -8.71
C LEU A 100 13.69 -2.52 -9.80
N SER A 101 14.94 -2.11 -9.62
CA SER A 101 15.76 -1.52 -10.68
C SER A 101 16.21 -2.55 -11.74
N LEU A 102 16.17 -3.84 -11.43
CA LEU A 102 16.55 -4.93 -12.36
C LEU A 102 15.40 -5.43 -13.23
N ILE A 103 14.17 -4.92 -13.04
CA ILE A 103 12.99 -5.32 -13.85
C ILE A 103 13.29 -5.26 -15.34
N GLY A 104 13.97 -4.21 -15.80
CA GLY A 104 14.34 -4.01 -17.20
C GLY A 104 15.37 -5.00 -17.74
N LEU A 105 16.08 -5.74 -16.91
CA LEU A 105 17.06 -6.75 -17.29
C LEU A 105 16.50 -8.18 -17.30
N ALA A 106 15.26 -8.40 -16.82
CA ALA A 106 14.69 -9.74 -16.75
C ALA A 106 14.60 -10.40 -18.14
N PRO A 107 15.29 -11.54 -18.38
CA PRO A 107 15.30 -12.20 -19.68
C PRO A 107 14.06 -13.10 -19.88
N SER A 108 13.30 -13.38 -18.82
CA SER A 108 12.12 -14.23 -18.85
C SER A 108 11.12 -13.83 -17.76
N VAL A 109 9.88 -14.28 -17.92
CA VAL A 109 8.80 -14.08 -16.93
C VAL A 109 9.17 -14.65 -15.56
N ALA A 110 9.83 -15.80 -15.52
CA ALA A 110 10.25 -16.42 -14.27
C ALA A 110 11.28 -15.58 -13.51
N VAL A 111 12.26 -15.01 -14.22
CA VAL A 111 13.23 -14.09 -13.62
C VAL A 111 12.56 -12.79 -13.18
N LEU A 112 11.62 -12.26 -13.97
CA LEU A 112 10.84 -11.09 -13.59
C LEU A 112 10.05 -11.36 -12.29
N ALA A 113 9.39 -12.52 -12.19
CA ALA A 113 8.68 -12.91 -10.98
C ALA A 113 9.62 -13.01 -9.76
N ALA A 114 10.80 -13.58 -9.90
CA ALA A 114 11.80 -13.65 -8.84
C ALA A 114 12.26 -12.26 -8.38
N ILE A 115 12.51 -11.35 -9.32
CA ILE A 115 12.84 -9.93 -9.05
C ILE A 115 11.70 -9.26 -8.26
N LEU A 116 10.45 -9.47 -8.68
CA LEU A 116 9.28 -8.87 -8.02
C LEU A 116 9.07 -9.44 -6.61
N ILE A 117 9.29 -10.73 -6.41
CA ILE A 117 9.25 -11.37 -5.08
C ILE A 117 10.32 -10.77 -4.18
N ALA A 118 11.56 -10.70 -4.64
CA ALA A 118 12.66 -10.15 -3.86
C ALA A 118 12.43 -8.66 -3.50
N GLY A 119 12.00 -7.85 -4.47
CA GLY A 119 11.62 -6.46 -4.24
C GLY A 119 10.44 -6.31 -3.28
N GLY A 120 9.43 -7.18 -3.40
CA GLY A 120 8.27 -7.23 -2.50
C GLY A 120 8.67 -7.59 -1.06
N ILE A 121 9.56 -8.57 -0.88
CA ILE A 121 10.11 -8.92 0.44
C ILE A 121 10.83 -7.72 1.06
N GLY A 122 11.62 -6.99 0.27
CA GLY A 122 12.27 -5.75 0.72
C GLY A 122 11.26 -4.72 1.21
N SER A 123 10.22 -4.46 0.41
CA SER A 123 9.14 -3.55 0.76
C SER A 123 8.40 -3.99 2.03
N ALA A 124 8.05 -5.27 2.14
CA ALA A 124 7.41 -5.84 3.34
C ALA A 124 8.28 -5.70 4.59
N ALA A 125 9.60 -5.87 4.44
CA ALA A 125 10.55 -5.76 5.54
C ALA A 125 10.67 -4.34 6.10
N PHE A 126 10.39 -3.32 5.29
CA PHE A 126 10.50 -1.91 5.66
C PHE A 126 9.28 -1.38 6.43
N HIS A 127 8.05 -1.67 5.97
CA HIS A 127 6.86 -0.93 6.41
C HIS A 127 6.58 -1.01 7.91
N PRO A 128 6.52 -2.21 8.57
CA PRO A 128 6.23 -2.28 10.00
C PRO A 128 7.30 -1.62 10.88
N PRO A 129 8.61 -1.89 10.68
CA PRO A 129 9.64 -1.26 11.51
C PRO A 129 9.81 0.23 11.21
N GLY A 130 9.59 0.68 9.97
CA GLY A 130 9.59 2.10 9.60
C GLY A 130 8.49 2.88 10.32
N ALA A 131 7.25 2.34 10.30
CA ALA A 131 6.13 2.91 11.03
C ALA A 131 6.40 2.94 12.54
N ALA A 132 6.91 1.85 13.12
CA ALA A 132 7.24 1.76 14.54
C ALA A 132 8.36 2.75 14.93
N MET A 133 9.40 2.90 14.11
CA MET A 133 10.49 3.84 14.37
C MET A 133 10.03 5.30 14.26
N SER A 134 9.08 5.62 13.38
CA SER A 134 8.49 6.95 13.25
C SER A 134 7.53 7.29 14.38
N GLY A 135 6.70 6.33 14.82
CA GLY A 135 5.70 6.51 15.87
C GLY A 135 6.30 6.37 17.28
N GLY A 136 7.13 5.35 17.48
CA GLY A 136 7.65 4.94 18.80
C GLY A 136 8.75 5.83 19.39
N ALA A 137 9.23 6.84 18.66
CA ALA A 137 10.28 7.74 19.17
C ALA A 137 9.78 8.68 20.30
N ALA A 138 8.48 8.70 20.62
CA ALA A 138 7.92 9.27 21.86
C ALA A 138 6.43 8.89 21.99
N GLU A 139 6.09 8.18 23.03
CA GLU A 139 4.75 8.22 23.62
C GLU A 139 4.49 9.66 24.05
N GLY A 140 3.53 10.37 23.44
CA GLY A 140 3.19 11.74 23.83
C GLY A 140 2.77 12.66 22.68
N LYS A 141 2.62 13.96 22.99
CA LYS A 141 2.21 15.00 22.05
C LYS A 141 3.09 14.99 20.78
N GLY A 142 2.45 14.91 19.58
CA GLY A 142 3.10 14.98 18.28
C GLY A 142 3.39 13.63 17.61
N SER A 143 2.90 12.50 18.14
CA SER A 143 2.99 11.19 17.45
C SER A 143 2.25 11.19 16.11
N GLY A 144 1.10 11.86 16.04
CA GLY A 144 0.33 12.01 14.80
C GLY A 144 1.10 12.70 13.68
N LEU A 145 1.75 13.84 13.96
CA LEU A 145 2.56 14.55 12.96
C LEU A 145 3.72 13.69 12.42
N ARG A 146 4.37 12.94 13.30
CA ARG A 146 5.47 12.04 12.90
C ARG A 146 4.98 10.92 11.98
N MET A 147 3.85 10.31 12.33
CA MET A 147 3.23 9.30 11.48
C MET A 147 2.76 9.89 10.15
N SER A 148 2.26 11.13 10.14
CA SER A 148 1.88 11.82 8.91
C SER A 148 3.08 12.09 8.00
N ILE A 149 4.24 12.46 8.54
CA ILE A 149 5.48 12.64 7.75
C ILE A 149 5.92 11.30 7.14
N PHE A 150 5.86 10.23 7.92
CA PHE A 150 6.14 8.88 7.43
C PHE A 150 5.19 8.49 6.29
N ALA A 151 3.87 8.59 6.52
CA ALA A 151 2.86 8.24 5.52
C ALA A 151 2.96 9.10 4.26
N PHE A 152 3.18 10.41 4.41
CA PHE A 152 3.36 11.33 3.29
C PHE A 152 4.56 10.95 2.42
N GLY A 153 5.68 10.55 3.04
CA GLY A 153 6.85 10.05 2.30
C GLY A 153 6.49 8.90 1.36
N GLY A 154 5.81 7.86 1.86
CA GLY A 154 5.39 6.72 1.04
C GLY A 154 4.41 7.11 -0.06
N LEU A 155 3.34 7.83 0.28
CA LEU A 155 2.33 8.26 -0.70
C LEU A 155 2.93 9.12 -1.81
N LEU A 156 3.84 10.04 -1.46
CA LEU A 156 4.54 10.87 -2.45
C LEU A 156 5.45 10.01 -3.34
N GLY A 157 6.21 9.07 -2.75
CA GLY A 157 7.04 8.13 -3.50
C GLY A 157 6.21 7.33 -4.49
N PHE A 158 5.11 6.76 -4.03
CA PHE A 158 4.21 5.96 -4.85
C PHE A 158 3.59 6.75 -6.01
N ALA A 159 3.21 8.02 -5.76
CA ALA A 159 2.63 8.90 -6.77
C ALA A 159 3.67 9.39 -7.82
N VAL A 160 4.91 9.65 -7.40
CA VAL A 160 5.94 10.23 -8.29
C VAL A 160 6.75 9.13 -9.00
N GLY A 161 6.81 7.92 -8.44
CA GLY A 161 7.61 6.82 -8.97
C GLY A 161 7.34 6.46 -10.43
N PRO A 162 6.08 6.41 -10.93
CA PRO A 162 5.81 6.19 -12.34
C PRO A 162 6.47 7.21 -13.27
N LEU A 163 6.47 8.49 -12.87
CA LEU A 163 7.13 9.57 -13.63
C LEU A 163 8.65 9.40 -13.62
N ILE A 164 9.22 9.05 -12.46
CA ILE A 164 10.67 8.83 -12.30
C ILE A 164 11.13 7.70 -13.23
N VAL A 165 10.48 6.54 -13.17
CA VAL A 165 10.95 5.37 -13.93
C VAL A 165 10.76 5.55 -15.42
N VAL A 166 9.66 6.16 -15.88
CA VAL A 166 9.45 6.41 -17.32
C VAL A 166 10.44 7.45 -17.84
N ALA A 167 10.70 8.54 -17.10
CA ALA A 167 11.72 9.53 -17.47
C ALA A 167 13.11 8.88 -17.52
N LEU A 168 13.46 8.03 -16.56
CA LEU A 168 14.73 7.33 -16.55
C LEU A 168 14.86 6.40 -17.77
N VAL A 169 13.83 5.58 -18.04
CA VAL A 169 13.83 4.62 -19.16
C VAL A 169 13.88 5.37 -20.51
N ALA A 170 13.30 6.55 -20.59
CA ALA A 170 13.42 7.40 -21.80
C ALA A 170 14.88 7.83 -22.09
N VAL A 171 15.68 7.99 -21.06
CA VAL A 171 17.10 8.42 -21.21
C VAL A 171 18.03 7.23 -21.38
N VAL A 172 17.91 6.18 -20.54
CA VAL A 172 18.88 5.08 -20.51
C VAL A 172 18.38 3.78 -21.16
N GLY A 173 17.15 3.78 -21.64
CA GLY A 173 16.47 2.56 -22.13
C GLY A 173 16.03 1.62 -21.01
N LEU A 174 15.21 0.63 -21.37
CA LEU A 174 14.70 -0.34 -20.41
C LEU A 174 15.81 -1.19 -19.77
N SER A 175 16.80 -1.60 -20.56
CA SER A 175 17.96 -2.36 -20.09
C SER A 175 18.92 -1.53 -19.22
N GLY A 176 18.93 -0.20 -19.40
CA GLY A 176 19.75 0.71 -18.60
C GLY A 176 19.13 1.12 -17.27
N MET A 177 17.85 0.75 -17.02
CA MET A 177 17.16 1.19 -15.80
C MET A 177 17.80 0.69 -14.48
N TRP A 178 18.75 -0.26 -14.55
CA TRP A 178 19.51 -0.72 -13.39
C TRP A 178 20.21 0.43 -12.66
N VAL A 179 20.54 1.54 -13.36
CA VAL A 179 21.15 2.71 -12.73
C VAL A 179 20.26 3.34 -11.64
N ALA A 180 18.95 3.05 -11.66
CA ALA A 180 18.03 3.46 -10.61
C ALA A 180 18.42 2.90 -9.22
N MET A 181 19.19 1.80 -9.13
CA MET A 181 19.65 1.30 -7.83
C MET A 181 20.59 2.28 -7.11
N LEU A 182 21.30 3.15 -7.85
CA LEU A 182 22.28 4.05 -7.26
C LEU A 182 21.70 5.04 -6.24
N PRO A 183 20.55 5.72 -6.50
CA PRO A 183 19.89 6.55 -5.48
C PRO A 183 19.45 5.74 -4.25
N ALA A 184 18.96 4.52 -4.41
CA ALA A 184 18.60 3.67 -3.27
C ALA A 184 19.81 3.33 -2.41
N ILE A 185 20.92 2.92 -3.04
CA ILE A 185 22.18 2.64 -2.35
C ILE A 185 22.69 3.89 -1.62
N ALA A 186 22.69 5.06 -2.28
CA ALA A 186 23.15 6.31 -1.70
C ALA A 186 22.31 6.69 -0.46
N VAL A 187 20.98 6.67 -0.58
CA VAL A 187 20.08 7.00 0.55
C VAL A 187 20.27 5.98 1.68
N CYS A 188 20.28 4.68 1.39
CA CYS A 188 20.46 3.65 2.43
C CYS A 188 21.82 3.76 3.12
N THR A 189 22.89 4.15 2.39
CA THR A 189 24.21 4.44 2.97
C THR A 189 24.12 5.61 3.95
N VAL A 190 23.45 6.69 3.59
CA VAL A 190 23.24 7.83 4.50
C VAL A 190 22.44 7.41 5.73
N LEU A 191 21.42 6.56 5.57
CA LEU A 191 20.61 6.07 6.68
C LEU A 191 21.41 5.27 7.71
N VAL A 192 22.48 4.57 7.31
CA VAL A 192 23.38 3.86 8.24
C VAL A 192 23.94 4.81 9.30
N PHE A 193 24.28 6.04 8.91
CA PHE A 193 24.90 7.05 9.78
C PHE A 193 23.86 7.91 10.52
N VAL A 194 22.68 8.10 9.94
CA VAL A 194 21.64 9.00 10.49
C VAL A 194 20.74 8.30 11.49
N LEU A 195 20.40 7.02 11.25
CA LEU A 195 19.49 6.28 12.12
C LEU A 195 20.19 5.76 13.38
N PRO A 196 19.63 5.98 14.57
CA PRO A 196 20.16 5.41 15.80
C PRO A 196 20.02 3.88 15.78
N SER A 197 20.93 3.21 16.49
CA SER A 197 20.73 1.79 16.82
C SER A 197 19.61 1.69 17.85
N ASP A 198 18.66 0.81 17.61
CA ASP A 198 17.61 0.46 18.56
C ASP A 198 17.97 -0.81 19.34
N ARG A 199 17.37 -0.96 20.49
CA ARG A 199 17.60 -2.15 21.33
C ARG A 199 16.64 -3.26 20.87
N PRO A 200 17.16 -4.47 20.61
CA PRO A 200 16.31 -5.63 20.35
C PRO A 200 15.40 -5.94 21.56
N HIS A 201 14.19 -6.41 21.28
CA HIS A 201 13.26 -6.92 22.27
C HIS A 201 13.15 -8.46 22.10
N PRO A 202 13.98 -9.25 22.83
CA PRO A 202 13.99 -10.71 22.70
C PRO A 202 12.63 -11.36 22.97
N ASP A 203 11.81 -10.72 23.81
CA ASP A 203 10.48 -11.18 24.23
C ASP A 203 9.36 -10.56 23.40
N ALA A 204 9.66 -10.03 22.18
CA ALA A 204 8.63 -9.48 21.28
C ALA A 204 7.51 -10.51 21.05
N PRO A 205 6.22 -10.11 21.13
CA PRO A 205 5.10 -11.02 20.94
C PRO A 205 5.09 -11.57 19.51
N LYS A 206 4.88 -12.88 19.41
CA LYS A 206 4.78 -13.55 18.10
C LYS A 206 3.51 -13.11 17.36
N PRO A 207 3.53 -13.08 16.00
CA PRO A 207 2.31 -12.89 15.23
C PRO A 207 1.24 -13.93 15.60
N PRO A 208 -0.05 -13.57 15.57
CA PRO A 208 -1.11 -14.53 15.84
C PRO A 208 -1.11 -15.66 14.81
N PRO A 209 -1.49 -16.89 15.21
CA PRO A 209 -1.62 -18.01 14.29
C PRO A 209 -2.62 -17.69 13.17
N PRO A 210 -2.37 -18.13 11.91
CA PRO A 210 -3.28 -17.87 10.79
C PRO A 210 -4.72 -18.31 11.03
N LEU A 211 -4.92 -19.38 11.80
CA LEU A 211 -6.25 -19.89 12.15
C LEU A 211 -7.05 -18.93 13.05
N GLU A 212 -6.40 -18.21 13.95
CA GLU A 212 -7.04 -17.18 14.78
C GLU A 212 -7.47 -15.99 13.94
N VAL A 213 -6.63 -15.58 13.00
CA VAL A 213 -6.95 -14.53 12.03
C VAL A 213 -8.18 -14.93 11.21
N LEU A 214 -8.22 -16.15 10.66
CA LEU A 214 -9.36 -16.67 9.89
C LEU A 214 -10.64 -16.77 10.72
N ARG A 215 -10.55 -17.14 12.01
CA ARG A 215 -11.70 -17.15 12.91
C ARG A 215 -12.26 -15.76 13.16
N ALA A 216 -11.39 -14.76 13.32
CA ALA A 216 -11.81 -13.37 13.51
C ALA A 216 -12.60 -12.80 12.32
N LEU A 217 -12.36 -13.32 11.09
CA LEU A 217 -13.12 -12.91 9.89
C LEU A 217 -14.57 -13.40 9.85
N ARG A 218 -15.00 -14.32 10.74
CA ARG A 218 -16.39 -14.80 10.78
C ARG A 218 -17.37 -13.80 11.42
N GLY A 219 -16.87 -12.71 11.99
CA GLY A 219 -17.66 -11.67 12.67
C GLY A 219 -17.66 -10.33 11.93
N PRO A 220 -17.87 -9.22 12.67
CA PRO A 220 -17.87 -7.86 12.12
C PRO A 220 -16.62 -7.52 11.33
N LEU A 221 -15.48 -8.07 11.71
CA LEU A 221 -14.21 -7.91 11.01
C LEU A 221 -14.26 -8.39 9.56
N GLY A 222 -15.09 -9.41 9.26
CA GLY A 222 -15.26 -9.92 7.90
C GLY A 222 -15.86 -8.90 6.94
N ALA A 223 -16.86 -8.13 7.39
CA ALA A 223 -17.46 -7.09 6.56
C ALA A 223 -16.47 -5.99 6.18
N ILE A 224 -15.70 -5.48 7.15
CA ILE A 224 -14.68 -4.46 6.89
C ILE A 224 -13.47 -5.03 6.15
N PHE A 225 -13.16 -6.31 6.34
CA PHE A 225 -12.15 -7.03 5.55
C PHE A 225 -12.51 -7.04 4.06
N VAL A 226 -13.76 -7.37 3.71
CA VAL A 226 -14.21 -7.37 2.31
C VAL A 226 -14.18 -5.95 1.73
N ILE A 227 -14.60 -4.92 2.49
CA ILE A 227 -14.50 -3.52 2.04
C ILE A 227 -13.02 -3.13 1.78
N GLY A 228 -12.11 -3.51 2.68
CA GLY A 228 -10.67 -3.31 2.48
C GLY A 228 -10.12 -4.09 1.28
N ALA A 229 -10.58 -5.33 1.07
CA ALA A 229 -10.19 -6.14 -0.08
C ALA A 229 -10.67 -5.54 -1.42
N LEU A 230 -11.87 -4.95 -1.45
CA LEU A 230 -12.38 -4.23 -2.63
C LEU A 230 -11.53 -3.00 -2.93
N SER A 231 -11.08 -2.24 -1.91
CA SER A 231 -10.16 -1.12 -2.09
C SER A 231 -8.82 -1.58 -2.69
N GLY A 232 -8.23 -2.63 -2.12
CA GLY A 232 -6.99 -3.23 -2.64
C GLY A 232 -7.14 -3.79 -4.06
N PHE A 233 -8.27 -4.42 -4.35
CA PHE A 233 -8.63 -4.91 -5.68
C PHE A 233 -8.68 -3.77 -6.71
N LEU A 234 -9.43 -2.71 -6.42
CA LEU A 234 -9.56 -1.56 -7.34
C LEU A 234 -8.22 -0.89 -7.61
N GLN A 235 -7.43 -0.67 -6.57
CA GLN A 235 -6.11 -0.10 -6.76
C GLN A 235 -5.27 -0.98 -7.67
N ARG A 236 -5.20 -2.27 -7.38
CA ARG A 236 -4.39 -3.20 -8.18
C ARG A 236 -4.90 -3.32 -9.60
N LEU A 237 -6.24 -3.35 -9.79
CA LEU A 237 -6.86 -3.35 -11.10
C LEU A 237 -6.47 -2.11 -11.91
N PHE A 238 -6.59 -0.92 -11.30
CA PHE A 238 -6.24 0.34 -11.95
C PHE A 238 -4.76 0.38 -12.33
N LEU A 239 -3.87 0.02 -11.41
CA LEU A 239 -2.42 0.00 -11.64
C LEU A 239 -1.98 -1.04 -12.67
N THR A 240 -2.77 -2.09 -12.90
CA THR A 240 -2.47 -3.13 -13.88
C THR A 240 -3.08 -2.83 -15.25
N LEU A 241 -4.37 -2.50 -15.31
CA LEU A 241 -5.07 -2.37 -16.58
C LEU A 241 -4.97 -0.96 -17.20
N SER A 242 -4.88 0.11 -16.39
CA SER A 242 -4.81 1.47 -16.93
C SER A 242 -3.60 1.72 -17.84
N PRO A 243 -2.36 1.29 -17.52
CA PRO A 243 -1.23 1.46 -18.44
C PRO A 243 -1.41 0.63 -19.74
N ILE A 244 -2.01 -0.55 -19.65
CA ILE A 244 -2.30 -1.40 -20.82
C ILE A 244 -3.36 -0.72 -21.72
N ILE A 245 -4.44 -0.20 -21.12
CA ILE A 245 -5.47 0.57 -21.83
C ILE A 245 -4.86 1.81 -22.48
N SER A 246 -4.05 2.58 -21.76
CA SER A 246 -3.37 3.76 -22.30
C SER A 246 -2.49 3.43 -23.50
N PHE A 247 -1.74 2.33 -23.43
CA PHE A 247 -0.90 1.85 -24.53
C PHE A 247 -1.75 1.44 -25.75
N GLN A 248 -2.86 0.72 -25.55
CA GLN A 248 -3.77 0.34 -26.63
C GLN A 248 -4.48 1.54 -27.28
N ASP A 249 -4.72 2.60 -26.50
CA ASP A 249 -5.25 3.88 -27.02
C ASP A 249 -4.19 4.71 -27.76
N GLY A 250 -2.95 4.23 -27.89
CA GLY A 250 -1.85 4.95 -28.54
C GLY A 250 -1.27 6.11 -27.71
N VAL A 251 -1.55 6.14 -26.41
CA VAL A 251 -1.02 7.18 -25.51
C VAL A 251 0.44 6.88 -25.17
N SER A 252 1.28 7.92 -25.15
CA SER A 252 2.69 7.77 -24.80
C SER A 252 2.87 7.25 -23.37
N GLU A 253 3.96 6.52 -23.11
CA GLU A 253 4.27 6.03 -21.76
C GLU A 253 4.38 7.16 -20.72
N ALA A 254 4.94 8.31 -21.12
CA ALA A 254 5.02 9.49 -20.25
C ALA A 254 3.62 9.97 -19.84
N THR A 255 2.69 10.01 -20.77
CA THR A 255 1.30 10.38 -20.49
C THR A 255 0.57 9.30 -19.68
N GLY A 256 0.83 8.01 -19.95
CA GLY A 256 0.34 6.89 -19.14
C GLY A 256 0.86 6.95 -17.68
N ALA A 257 2.11 7.36 -17.48
CA ALA A 257 2.67 7.59 -16.15
C ALA A 257 1.96 8.75 -15.42
N ILE A 258 1.57 9.82 -16.14
CA ILE A 258 0.75 10.92 -15.57
C ILE A 258 -0.61 10.38 -15.09
N VAL A 259 -1.26 9.51 -15.87
CA VAL A 259 -2.54 8.87 -15.46
C VAL A 259 -2.38 8.12 -14.14
N LEU A 260 -1.35 7.28 -14.03
CA LEU A 260 -1.05 6.55 -12.79
C LEU A 260 -0.76 7.49 -11.62
N SER A 261 0.10 8.48 -11.85
CA SER A 261 0.47 9.47 -10.83
C SER A 261 -0.72 10.31 -10.36
N THR A 262 -1.65 10.63 -11.27
CA THR A 262 -2.88 11.34 -10.95
C THR A 262 -3.79 10.51 -10.04
N TYR A 263 -3.98 9.22 -10.35
CA TYR A 263 -4.74 8.31 -9.50
C TYR A 263 -4.12 8.16 -8.12
N MET A 264 -2.80 7.94 -8.05
CA MET A 264 -2.06 7.78 -6.79
C MET A 264 -2.00 9.09 -5.98
N GLY A 265 -1.88 10.23 -6.64
CA GLY A 265 -2.01 11.55 -6.00
C GLY A 265 -3.39 11.76 -5.38
N GLY A 266 -4.44 11.34 -6.10
CA GLY A 266 -5.80 11.28 -5.56
C GLY A 266 -5.89 10.43 -4.31
N GLN A 267 -5.26 9.25 -4.29
CA GLN A 267 -5.20 8.37 -3.11
C GLN A 267 -4.54 9.04 -1.91
N ALA A 268 -3.45 9.78 -2.13
CA ALA A 268 -2.78 10.51 -1.06
C ALA A 268 -3.70 11.55 -0.40
N VAL A 269 -4.41 12.34 -1.21
CA VAL A 269 -5.43 13.28 -0.72
C VAL A 269 -6.59 12.54 -0.06
N GLY A 270 -7.05 11.44 -0.65
CA GLY A 270 -8.14 10.61 -0.13
C GLY A 270 -7.89 10.09 1.27
N THR A 271 -6.67 9.66 1.57
CA THR A 271 -6.29 9.20 2.91
C THR A 271 -6.49 10.29 3.97
N LEU A 272 -6.13 11.54 3.66
CA LEU A 272 -6.33 12.68 4.57
C LEU A 272 -7.83 13.00 4.73
N VAL A 273 -8.56 13.07 3.61
CA VAL A 273 -10.00 13.34 3.59
C VAL A 273 -10.76 12.26 4.36
N GLY A 274 -10.46 10.98 4.11
CA GLY A 274 -11.07 9.84 4.78
C GLY A 274 -10.84 9.85 6.30
N GLY A 275 -9.65 10.23 6.75
CA GLY A 275 -9.34 10.42 8.16
C GLY A 275 -10.22 11.48 8.81
N VAL A 276 -10.27 12.68 8.22
CA VAL A 276 -11.09 13.79 8.74
C VAL A 276 -12.59 13.44 8.74
N LEU A 277 -13.08 12.81 7.68
CA LEU A 277 -14.49 12.41 7.58
C LEU A 277 -14.84 11.29 8.58
N SER A 278 -13.92 10.36 8.82
CA SER A 278 -14.09 9.27 9.81
C SER A 278 -14.30 9.78 11.23
N ASP A 279 -13.74 10.95 11.56
CA ASP A 279 -13.91 11.59 12.89
C ASP A 279 -15.22 12.38 13.01
N ARG A 280 -15.86 12.72 11.88
CA ARG A 280 -17.02 13.64 11.84
C ARG A 280 -18.33 12.99 11.43
N MET A 281 -18.29 11.82 10.80
CA MET A 281 -19.46 11.14 10.24
C MET A 281 -19.62 9.73 10.83
N ASP A 282 -20.85 9.21 10.83
CA ASP A 282 -21.07 7.78 11.07
C ASP A 282 -20.34 7.00 9.96
N ARG A 283 -19.39 6.15 10.39
CA ARG A 283 -18.50 5.41 9.48
C ARG A 283 -19.24 4.50 8.51
N ARG A 284 -20.44 4.02 8.85
CA ARG A 284 -21.25 3.19 7.94
C ARG A 284 -21.71 4.00 6.73
N TYR A 285 -22.27 5.19 6.96
CA TYR A 285 -22.67 6.08 5.87
C TYR A 285 -21.48 6.59 5.09
N LEU A 286 -20.34 6.83 5.76
CA LEU A 286 -19.09 7.21 5.10
C LEU A 286 -18.61 6.09 4.18
N LEU A 287 -18.49 4.84 4.67
CA LEU A 287 -18.05 3.69 3.88
C LEU A 287 -19.01 3.43 2.70
N ALA A 288 -20.33 3.45 2.95
CA ALA A 288 -21.33 3.29 1.90
C ALA A 288 -21.23 4.37 0.82
N GLY A 289 -21.09 5.64 1.22
CA GLY A 289 -20.95 6.77 0.30
C GLY A 289 -19.67 6.70 -0.52
N LEU A 290 -18.54 6.41 0.11
CA LEU A 290 -17.24 6.28 -0.57
C LEU A 290 -17.25 5.13 -1.58
N THR A 291 -17.77 3.95 -1.22
CA THR A 291 -17.85 2.80 -2.15
C THR A 291 -18.86 3.03 -3.28
N ALA A 292 -20.02 3.64 -3.01
CA ALA A 292 -21.02 3.96 -4.02
C ALA A 292 -20.50 4.99 -5.03
N LEU A 293 -19.85 6.07 -4.55
CA LEU A 293 -19.29 7.12 -5.40
C LEU A 293 -18.04 6.65 -6.15
N ALA A 294 -17.28 5.70 -5.60
CA ALA A 294 -16.13 5.12 -6.29
C ALA A 294 -16.53 4.41 -7.59
N LEU A 295 -17.75 3.85 -7.69
CA LEU A 295 -18.23 3.18 -8.90
C LEU A 295 -18.28 4.12 -10.11
N PRO A 296 -19.05 5.24 -10.11
CA PRO A 296 -19.07 6.15 -11.26
C PRO A 296 -17.71 6.80 -11.52
N ALA A 297 -16.92 7.07 -10.47
CA ALA A 297 -15.59 7.66 -10.65
C ALA A 297 -14.65 6.71 -11.42
N HIS A 298 -14.58 5.43 -11.04
CA HIS A 298 -13.79 4.43 -11.78
C HIS A 298 -14.41 4.12 -13.15
N PHE A 299 -15.75 4.13 -13.28
CA PHE A 299 -16.39 3.93 -14.56
C PHE A 299 -15.90 4.98 -15.58
N PHE A 300 -16.00 6.26 -15.27
CA PHE A 300 -15.54 7.30 -16.17
C PHE A 300 -14.02 7.31 -16.36
N ALA A 301 -13.23 6.94 -15.33
CA ALA A 301 -11.78 6.81 -15.45
C ALA A 301 -11.36 5.70 -16.43
N PHE A 302 -12.13 4.62 -16.57
CA PHE A 302 -11.85 3.57 -17.56
C PHE A 302 -12.54 3.77 -18.92
N TRP A 303 -13.73 4.41 -18.93
CA TRP A 303 -14.55 4.56 -20.12
C TRP A 303 -14.11 5.69 -21.03
N LEU A 304 -13.67 6.80 -20.46
CA LEU A 304 -13.22 7.97 -21.22
C LEU A 304 -11.90 7.69 -21.98
N PRO A 305 -11.63 8.42 -23.09
CA PRO A 305 -10.35 8.31 -23.79
C PRO A 305 -9.18 8.54 -22.84
N ALA A 306 -8.17 7.64 -22.91
CA ALA A 306 -7.03 7.70 -22.01
C ALA A 306 -6.34 9.06 -22.06
N ALA A 307 -5.96 9.56 -20.88
CA ALA A 307 -5.29 10.85 -20.67
C ALA A 307 -6.08 12.11 -21.11
N SER A 308 -7.37 11.98 -21.45
CA SER A 308 -8.20 13.18 -21.62
C SER A 308 -8.31 13.95 -20.27
N PRO A 309 -8.47 15.30 -20.29
CA PRO A 309 -8.59 16.07 -19.04
C PRO A 309 -9.69 15.55 -18.12
N LEU A 310 -10.82 15.13 -18.69
CA LEU A 310 -11.94 14.59 -17.93
C LEU A 310 -11.60 13.21 -17.33
N MET A 311 -10.90 12.34 -18.07
CA MET A 311 -10.40 11.07 -17.56
C MET A 311 -9.44 11.28 -16.39
N LEU A 312 -8.49 12.21 -16.50
CA LEU A 312 -7.55 12.55 -15.42
C LEU A 312 -8.28 13.04 -14.16
N MET A 313 -9.30 13.89 -14.33
CA MET A 313 -10.14 14.33 -13.23
C MET A 313 -10.82 13.14 -12.53
N PHE A 314 -11.44 12.24 -13.30
CA PHE A 314 -12.08 11.05 -12.73
C PHE A 314 -11.08 10.06 -12.15
N ALA A 315 -9.87 9.93 -12.71
CA ALA A 315 -8.80 9.13 -12.13
C ALA A 315 -8.35 9.68 -10.75
N ALA A 316 -8.20 11.01 -10.61
CA ALA A 316 -7.91 11.63 -9.33
C ALA A 316 -9.03 11.39 -8.30
N VAL A 317 -10.29 11.56 -8.69
CA VAL A 317 -11.46 11.34 -7.83
C VAL A 317 -11.60 9.85 -7.47
N ALA A 318 -11.39 8.95 -8.43
CA ALA A 318 -11.41 7.50 -8.20
C ALA A 318 -10.35 7.08 -7.17
N GLY A 319 -9.12 7.57 -7.34
CA GLY A 319 -8.04 7.36 -6.37
C GLY A 319 -8.38 7.91 -4.99
N LEU A 320 -8.89 9.15 -4.92
CA LEU A 320 -9.30 9.78 -3.68
C LEU A 320 -10.34 8.94 -2.93
N LEU A 321 -11.42 8.56 -3.60
CA LEU A 321 -12.51 7.78 -3.00
C LEU A 321 -12.03 6.38 -2.58
N ASN A 322 -11.15 5.76 -3.37
CA ASN A 322 -10.61 4.44 -3.08
C ASN A 322 -9.83 4.42 -1.77
N LEU A 323 -8.90 5.35 -1.57
CA LEU A 323 -8.03 5.30 -0.38
C LEU A 323 -8.61 6.07 0.83
N ALA A 324 -9.63 6.92 0.62
CA ALA A 324 -10.42 7.49 1.71
C ALA A 324 -11.16 6.43 2.56
N LEU A 325 -11.35 5.22 2.02
CA LEU A 325 -11.91 4.08 2.75
C LEU A 325 -10.99 3.56 3.86
N MET A 326 -9.67 3.71 3.73
CA MET A 326 -8.72 3.01 4.61
C MET A 326 -8.73 3.52 6.06
N PRO A 327 -8.72 4.84 6.36
CA PRO A 327 -8.76 5.30 7.74
C PRO A 327 -9.98 4.78 8.53
N PRO A 328 -11.25 4.92 8.05
CA PRO A 328 -12.40 4.39 8.78
C PRO A 328 -12.38 2.85 8.91
N VAL A 329 -11.89 2.12 7.91
CA VAL A 329 -11.74 0.65 7.96
C VAL A 329 -10.74 0.24 9.04
N ILE A 330 -9.59 0.92 9.13
CA ILE A 330 -8.56 0.64 10.15
C ILE A 330 -9.10 0.92 11.56
N VAL A 331 -9.77 2.06 11.75
CA VAL A 331 -10.31 2.43 13.06
C VAL A 331 -11.38 1.42 13.51
N LEU A 332 -12.29 1.03 12.62
CA LEU A 332 -13.28 -0.01 12.92
C LEU A 332 -12.62 -1.35 13.28
N ALA A 333 -11.56 -1.76 12.57
CA ALA A 333 -10.82 -2.98 12.89
C ALA A 333 -10.20 -2.94 14.29
N GLN A 334 -9.67 -1.78 14.68
CA GLN A 334 -9.09 -1.56 16.02
C GLN A 334 -10.16 -1.50 17.12
N GLU A 335 -11.36 -1.01 16.83
CA GLU A 335 -12.49 -1.02 17.77
C GLU A 335 -13.08 -2.41 17.95
N ILE A 336 -13.09 -3.24 16.89
CA ILE A 336 -13.54 -4.64 16.96
C ILE A 336 -12.53 -5.51 17.72
N LEU A 337 -11.24 -5.21 17.63
CA LEU A 337 -10.16 -5.95 18.29
C LEU A 337 -9.36 -5.02 19.24
N PRO A 338 -9.96 -4.52 20.34
CA PRO A 338 -9.34 -3.51 21.18
C PRO A 338 -8.07 -4.00 21.89
N GLU A 339 -7.99 -5.30 22.21
CA GLU A 339 -6.83 -5.92 22.83
C GLU A 339 -5.71 -6.27 21.84
N SER A 340 -6.02 -6.24 20.54
CA SER A 340 -5.12 -6.65 19.46
C SER A 340 -5.20 -5.68 18.26
N LYS A 341 -5.13 -4.36 18.52
CA LYS A 341 -5.28 -3.30 17.50
C LYS A 341 -4.33 -3.47 16.32
N GLY A 342 -3.10 -3.88 16.58
CA GLY A 342 -2.11 -4.16 15.53
C GLY A 342 -2.52 -5.31 14.60
N VAL A 343 -3.11 -6.36 15.16
CA VAL A 343 -3.65 -7.50 14.38
C VAL A 343 -4.82 -7.05 13.51
N GLY A 344 -5.77 -6.29 14.10
CA GLY A 344 -6.90 -5.73 13.36
C GLY A 344 -6.45 -4.89 12.15
N SER A 345 -5.51 -3.98 12.37
CA SER A 345 -4.93 -3.17 11.30
C SER A 345 -4.21 -4.02 10.23
N GLY A 346 -3.41 -5.00 10.65
CA GLY A 346 -2.70 -5.91 9.74
C GLY A 346 -3.63 -6.75 8.87
N ILE A 347 -4.78 -7.16 9.41
CA ILE A 347 -5.80 -7.91 8.66
C ILE A 347 -6.37 -7.04 7.53
N VAL A 348 -6.77 -5.80 7.81
CA VAL A 348 -7.45 -4.95 6.82
C VAL A 348 -6.48 -4.22 5.88
N MET A 349 -5.25 -3.95 6.30
CA MET A 349 -4.24 -3.31 5.46
C MET A 349 -3.40 -4.32 4.66
N GLY A 350 -3.04 -5.44 5.27
CA GLY A 350 -2.17 -6.44 4.64
C GLY A 350 -2.97 -7.55 3.96
N LEU A 351 -3.66 -8.36 4.76
CA LEU A 351 -4.33 -9.57 4.25
C LEU A 351 -5.49 -9.24 3.29
N ALA A 352 -6.29 -8.21 3.57
CA ALA A 352 -7.38 -7.80 2.69
C ALA A 352 -6.85 -7.33 1.32
N TRP A 353 -5.76 -6.56 1.31
CA TRP A 353 -5.13 -6.11 0.07
C TRP A 353 -4.50 -7.27 -0.72
N ALA A 354 -3.91 -8.24 -0.04
CA ALA A 354 -3.40 -9.46 -0.66
C ALA A 354 -4.54 -10.21 -1.37
N VAL A 355 -5.68 -10.43 -0.69
CA VAL A 355 -6.86 -11.09 -1.27
C VAL A 355 -7.45 -10.28 -2.43
N GLY A 356 -7.57 -8.96 -2.29
CA GLY A 356 -8.00 -8.08 -3.38
C GLY A 356 -7.10 -8.19 -4.62
N SER A 357 -5.78 -8.28 -4.42
CA SER A 357 -4.83 -8.44 -5.53
C SER A 357 -4.99 -9.77 -6.28
N VAL A 358 -5.36 -10.85 -5.58
CA VAL A 358 -5.63 -12.15 -6.22
C VAL A 358 -6.85 -12.07 -7.16
N ALA A 359 -7.87 -11.32 -6.78
CA ALA A 359 -9.08 -11.18 -7.62
C ALA A 359 -8.79 -10.53 -8.99
N VAL A 360 -7.74 -9.71 -9.11
CA VAL A 360 -7.35 -9.07 -10.38
C VAL A 360 -6.95 -10.08 -11.46
N ILE A 361 -6.49 -11.27 -11.08
CA ILE A 361 -6.13 -12.34 -12.04
C ILE A 361 -7.32 -12.73 -12.91
N GLY A 362 -8.51 -12.89 -12.31
CA GLY A 362 -9.73 -13.20 -13.07
C GLY A 362 -10.05 -12.15 -14.12
N PHE A 363 -9.83 -10.88 -13.80
CA PHE A 363 -10.03 -9.77 -14.75
C PHE A 363 -8.88 -9.65 -15.77
N GLY A 364 -7.71 -10.15 -15.45
CA GLY A 364 -6.63 -10.34 -16.42
C GLY A 364 -7.01 -11.34 -17.51
N PHE A 365 -7.51 -12.53 -17.14
CA PHE A 365 -8.02 -13.53 -18.10
C PHE A 365 -9.20 -12.99 -18.91
N LEU A 366 -10.13 -12.27 -18.26
CA LEU A 366 -11.22 -11.63 -18.97
C LEU A 366 -10.70 -10.59 -19.97
N GLY A 367 -9.66 -9.84 -19.58
CA GLY A 367 -8.98 -8.87 -20.45
C GLY A 367 -8.32 -9.48 -21.67
N ASP A 368 -7.77 -10.70 -21.57
CA ASP A 368 -7.23 -11.43 -22.71
C ASP A 368 -8.35 -11.82 -23.71
N GLY A 369 -9.57 -12.09 -23.22
CA GLY A 369 -10.69 -12.51 -24.05
C GLY A 369 -11.46 -11.36 -24.70
N ILE A 370 -11.76 -10.29 -23.94
CA ILE A 370 -12.66 -9.20 -24.39
C ILE A 370 -11.98 -7.81 -24.41
N GLY A 371 -10.70 -7.75 -24.08
CA GLY A 371 -9.93 -6.51 -23.96
C GLY A 371 -9.91 -5.94 -22.52
N PRO A 372 -8.85 -5.17 -22.17
CA PRO A 372 -8.63 -4.71 -20.81
C PRO A 372 -9.66 -3.68 -20.34
N ARG A 373 -10.17 -2.82 -21.23
CA ARG A 373 -11.18 -1.82 -20.87
C ARG A 373 -12.54 -2.42 -20.54
N PRO A 374 -13.16 -3.30 -21.36
CA PRO A 374 -14.36 -4.02 -20.97
C PRO A 374 -14.19 -4.83 -19.69
N ALA A 375 -13.05 -5.51 -19.51
CA ALA A 375 -12.76 -6.26 -18.30
C ALA A 375 -12.75 -5.36 -17.06
N ALA A 376 -12.11 -4.19 -17.13
CA ALA A 376 -12.10 -3.22 -16.05
C ALA A 376 -13.52 -2.73 -15.70
N LEU A 377 -14.32 -2.38 -16.71
CA LEU A 377 -15.70 -1.90 -16.51
C LEU A 377 -16.60 -2.99 -15.89
N MET A 378 -16.45 -4.25 -16.31
CA MET A 378 -17.23 -5.38 -15.76
C MET A 378 -16.88 -5.69 -14.31
N SER A 379 -15.75 -5.23 -13.79
CA SER A 379 -15.38 -5.40 -12.38
C SER A 379 -16.13 -4.47 -11.42
N LEU A 380 -16.60 -3.32 -11.90
CA LEU A 380 -17.10 -2.23 -11.05
C LEU A 380 -18.36 -2.56 -10.25
N PRO A 381 -19.32 -3.41 -10.72
CA PRO A 381 -20.45 -3.83 -9.90
C PRO A 381 -20.06 -4.48 -8.57
N LEU A 382 -18.85 -5.03 -8.45
CA LEU A 382 -18.34 -5.57 -7.19
C LEU A 382 -18.29 -4.52 -6.06
N LEU A 383 -18.18 -3.23 -6.41
CA LEU A 383 -18.22 -2.14 -5.43
C LEU A 383 -19.54 -2.03 -4.68
N LEU A 384 -20.65 -2.47 -5.29
CA LEU A 384 -21.95 -2.50 -4.63
C LEU A 384 -21.95 -3.44 -3.43
N ILE A 385 -21.09 -4.48 -3.44
CA ILE A 385 -20.89 -5.37 -2.29
C ILE A 385 -20.39 -4.55 -1.10
N GLY A 386 -19.40 -3.66 -1.30
CA GLY A 386 -18.88 -2.78 -0.26
C GLY A 386 -19.96 -1.83 0.29
N THR A 387 -20.78 -1.26 -0.60
CA THR A 387 -21.90 -0.38 -0.23
C THR A 387 -22.92 -1.10 0.64
N VAL A 388 -23.29 -2.32 0.27
CA VAL A 388 -24.24 -3.15 1.05
C VAL A 388 -23.64 -3.57 2.39
N LEU A 389 -22.38 -4.03 2.39
CA LEU A 389 -21.69 -4.47 3.61
C LEU A 389 -21.46 -3.34 4.61
N ALA A 390 -21.35 -2.09 4.18
CA ALA A 390 -21.26 -0.95 5.09
C ALA A 390 -22.49 -0.83 6.01
N PHE A 391 -23.66 -1.34 5.59
CA PHE A 391 -24.87 -1.38 6.40
C PHE A 391 -25.07 -2.70 7.16
N HIS A 392 -24.07 -3.59 7.15
CA HIS A 392 -24.19 -4.86 7.88
C HIS A 392 -24.49 -4.59 9.37
N PRO A 393 -25.46 -5.32 9.98
CA PRO A 393 -25.90 -5.06 11.37
C PRO A 393 -24.76 -5.06 12.40
N SER A 394 -23.71 -5.85 12.17
CA SER A 394 -22.56 -5.94 13.05
C SER A 394 -21.67 -4.67 13.10
N LEU A 395 -21.83 -3.75 12.14
CA LEU A 395 -21.12 -2.48 12.10
C LEU A 395 -21.89 -1.34 12.73
N ARG A 396 -23.08 -1.62 13.31
CA ARG A 396 -23.84 -0.60 14.04
C ARG A 396 -23.03 -0.16 15.27
N PRO A 397 -22.95 1.15 15.55
CA PRO A 397 -22.35 1.62 16.79
C PRO A 397 -23.09 0.95 17.96
N HIS A 398 -22.35 0.30 18.87
CA HIS A 398 -22.97 -0.02 20.15
C HIS A 398 -23.34 1.33 20.77
N ARG A 399 -24.65 1.56 20.98
CA ARG A 399 -25.10 2.67 21.83
C ARG A 399 -24.40 2.48 23.16
N MET A 400 -23.42 3.34 23.46
CA MET A 400 -22.98 3.49 24.82
C MET A 400 -24.23 3.79 25.65
N PRO A 401 -24.47 3.08 26.77
CA PRO A 401 -25.55 3.49 27.65
C PRO A 401 -25.29 4.93 28.01
N ASP A 402 -26.30 5.81 27.78
CA ASP A 402 -26.29 7.18 28.21
C ASP A 402 -25.92 7.18 29.70
N HIS A 403 -24.73 7.61 30.04
CA HIS A 403 -24.40 7.90 31.42
C HIS A 403 -25.23 9.14 31.80
N ALA A 404 -26.43 8.85 32.39
CA ALA A 404 -27.24 9.82 33.12
C ALA A 404 -26.49 10.31 34.38
#